data_5412cd03756a4928e1982e039b24b500
#
_entry.id   5412cd03756a4928e1982e039b24b500
#
_cell.length_a   1.000
_cell.length_b   1.000
_cell.length_c   1.000
_cell.angle_alpha   90.00
_cell.angle_beta   90.00
_cell.angle_gamma   90.00
#
_symmetry.space_group_name_H-M   'P 1'
#
loop_
_entity.id
_entity.type
_entity.pdbx_description
1 polymer ?
#
loop_
_entity_poly.entity_id
_entity_poly.type
_entity_poly.pdbx_seq_one_letter_code
_entity_poly.pdbx_strand_id
1 'polypeptide(L)'
;MEYLVTGRQAKAIDTYTIEHTGIPSLVLMERASLTIAEETAQVAAQLKLPAVRIAAVCGSGNNGGDGIAAARILHSRGYDVTIFFAGRREKMSPDCQKQLSIAENLSVPISNDTDLDAYNIIIDAIFGIGLDRPVTGTYKDWITAVNSASENGSKVIAVDTPSGIHTDSGQIMGTAVHADRTVTFGYIKKGLVLYPGASCAGKVICRDIGFDPAAAKTIGLQYITYTKEDYKRLPKRYADSHKGTYGHVLVIAGSKNMAGAAYFSALAAYRMGAGLVTLYTPESNRCILQQLLPEAVLKTYPDTAPDLSALSDQLNNYQAIILGPGLGQNAASENIVRTVTASDIKIPLIIDADGLNILSKNMEWLSKSTVPTVITPHMKELSRLTGHNIQYLKENLVQVCEAFTREYGVICIAKDTRTMIIDNSETIYINLSGNNGMATGGSGDILTGIIAGLCAQHMPLSEAARLGVYLHGCAGDTAAFNKGFHSMTASDVLNAIPELLKEITLD
;
A
#
# COMPACT_ATOMS: atom_id res chain seq x y z
N MET A 1 -1.88 1.86 -12.71
CA MET A 1 -2.20 0.65 -11.91
C MET A 1 -1.16 -0.40 -12.22
N GLU A 2 -0.53 -0.94 -11.19
CA GLU A 2 0.49 -1.98 -11.26
C GLU A 2 0.05 -3.21 -10.50
N TYR A 3 0.53 -4.38 -10.94
CA TYR A 3 0.30 -5.63 -10.23
C TYR A 3 1.40 -5.88 -9.21
N LEU A 4 0.99 -6.43 -8.05
CA LEU A 4 1.88 -7.02 -7.07
C LEU A 4 1.72 -8.53 -7.14
N VAL A 5 2.82 -9.28 -7.01
CA VAL A 5 2.77 -10.74 -7.18
C VAL A 5 3.21 -11.49 -5.92
N THR A 6 2.68 -12.69 -5.75
CA THR A 6 3.21 -13.68 -4.81
C THR A 6 4.42 -14.39 -5.40
N GLY A 7 5.23 -15.05 -4.58
CA GLY A 7 6.35 -15.86 -5.05
C GLY A 7 5.91 -16.97 -6.00
N ARG A 8 4.74 -17.58 -5.74
CA ARG A 8 4.14 -18.57 -6.65
C ARG A 8 3.77 -17.97 -8.01
N GLN A 9 3.17 -16.77 -8.03
CA GLN A 9 2.81 -16.09 -9.27
C GLN A 9 4.06 -15.63 -10.03
N ALA A 10 5.07 -15.08 -9.33
CA ALA A 10 6.34 -14.71 -9.96
C ALA A 10 7.01 -15.92 -10.65
N LYS A 11 7.08 -17.06 -9.96
CA LYS A 11 7.59 -18.31 -10.54
C LYS A 11 6.75 -18.81 -11.73
N ALA A 12 5.43 -18.67 -11.66
CA ALA A 12 4.55 -19.08 -12.76
C ALA A 12 4.75 -18.19 -14.00
N ILE A 13 4.99 -16.88 -13.83
CA ILE A 13 5.29 -15.93 -14.92
C ILE A 13 6.64 -16.30 -15.58
N ASP A 14 7.65 -16.59 -14.78
CA ASP A 14 8.96 -17.04 -15.26
C ASP A 14 8.83 -18.33 -16.06
N THR A 15 8.18 -19.35 -15.49
CA THR A 15 7.91 -20.63 -16.15
C THR A 15 7.13 -20.46 -17.47
N TYR A 16 6.08 -19.64 -17.48
CA TYR A 16 5.30 -19.37 -18.68
C TYR A 16 6.18 -18.75 -19.78
N THR A 17 7.01 -17.78 -19.41
CA THR A 17 7.91 -17.10 -20.37
C THR A 17 8.95 -18.07 -20.94
N ILE A 18 9.47 -18.99 -20.12
CA ILE A 18 10.44 -19.99 -20.57
C ILE A 18 9.77 -21.06 -21.45
N GLU A 19 8.67 -21.65 -20.99
CA GLU A 19 8.09 -22.83 -21.61
C GLU A 19 7.15 -22.51 -22.79
N HIS A 20 6.35 -21.43 -22.67
CA HIS A 20 5.39 -21.05 -23.73
C HIS A 20 5.97 -20.07 -24.73
N THR A 21 6.66 -19.02 -24.24
CA THR A 21 7.25 -18.04 -25.14
C THR A 21 8.59 -18.52 -25.71
N GLY A 22 9.26 -19.45 -25.03
CA GLY A 22 10.50 -20.05 -25.48
C GLY A 22 11.75 -19.21 -25.23
N ILE A 23 11.70 -18.22 -24.33
CA ILE A 23 12.87 -17.44 -23.93
C ILE A 23 13.70 -18.29 -22.94
N PRO A 24 14.97 -18.64 -23.26
CA PRO A 24 15.79 -19.45 -22.34
C PRO A 24 15.99 -18.77 -20.98
N SER A 25 15.99 -19.56 -19.90
CA SER A 25 16.19 -19.06 -18.53
C SER A 25 17.48 -18.26 -18.36
N LEU A 26 18.58 -18.68 -19.00
CA LEU A 26 19.84 -17.95 -19.00
C LEU A 26 19.75 -16.55 -19.63
N VAL A 27 18.85 -16.35 -20.60
CA VAL A 27 18.61 -15.01 -21.18
C VAL A 27 17.90 -14.11 -20.19
N LEU A 28 16.90 -14.61 -19.47
CA LEU A 28 16.21 -13.84 -18.41
C LEU A 28 17.17 -13.52 -17.26
N MET A 29 17.98 -14.51 -16.83
CA MET A 29 19.03 -14.33 -15.82
C MET A 29 20.06 -13.27 -16.23
N GLU A 30 20.53 -13.29 -17.48
CA GLU A 30 21.47 -12.27 -17.97
C GLU A 30 20.87 -10.87 -17.96
N ARG A 31 19.60 -10.73 -18.37
CA ARG A 31 18.89 -9.43 -18.33
C ARG A 31 18.70 -8.95 -16.89
N ALA A 32 18.31 -9.83 -15.97
CA ALA A 32 18.22 -9.54 -14.54
C ALA A 32 19.55 -9.03 -14.00
N SER A 33 20.63 -9.77 -14.28
CA SER A 33 21.98 -9.44 -13.83
C SER A 33 22.51 -8.12 -14.38
N LEU A 34 22.18 -7.78 -15.62
CA LEU A 34 22.49 -6.47 -16.21
C LEU A 34 21.86 -5.33 -15.43
N THR A 35 20.58 -5.46 -15.01
CA THR A 35 19.91 -4.43 -14.23
C THR A 35 20.52 -4.27 -12.84
N ILE A 36 20.94 -5.39 -12.21
CA ILE A 36 21.64 -5.35 -10.92
C ILE A 36 22.98 -4.63 -11.06
N ALA A 37 23.75 -4.97 -12.10
CA ALA A 37 25.04 -4.35 -12.36
C ALA A 37 24.91 -2.84 -12.66
N GLU A 38 23.86 -2.42 -13.36
CA GLU A 38 23.56 -1.01 -13.63
C GLU A 38 23.21 -0.24 -12.35
N GLU A 39 22.34 -0.79 -11.51
CA GLU A 39 22.00 -0.16 -10.23
C GLU A 39 23.20 -0.10 -9.29
N THR A 40 24.04 -1.16 -9.27
CA THR A 40 25.27 -1.18 -8.50
C THR A 40 26.25 -0.12 -8.97
N ALA A 41 26.43 0.04 -10.29
CA ALA A 41 27.28 1.08 -10.86
C ALA A 41 26.76 2.51 -10.55
N GLN A 42 25.43 2.72 -10.54
CA GLN A 42 24.86 4.00 -10.13
C GLN A 42 25.14 4.31 -8.66
N VAL A 43 25.02 3.31 -7.76
CA VAL A 43 25.35 3.47 -6.34
C VAL A 43 26.86 3.77 -6.19
N ALA A 44 27.71 3.03 -6.89
CA ALA A 44 29.17 3.28 -6.87
C ALA A 44 29.53 4.72 -7.28
N ALA A 45 28.90 5.24 -8.32
CA ALA A 45 29.10 6.62 -8.75
C ALA A 45 28.64 7.67 -7.70
N GLN A 46 27.60 7.35 -6.93
CA GLN A 46 27.07 8.22 -5.86
C GLN A 46 28.00 8.31 -4.64
N LEU A 47 28.80 7.27 -4.38
CA LEU A 47 29.74 7.23 -3.24
C LEU A 47 30.89 8.23 -3.41
N LYS A 48 31.22 8.63 -4.63
CA LYS A 48 32.33 9.57 -4.92
C LYS A 48 33.68 9.14 -4.32
N LEU A 49 33.92 7.85 -4.20
CA LEU A 49 35.18 7.29 -3.72
C LEU A 49 36.17 7.10 -4.88
N PRO A 50 37.48 7.19 -4.64
CA PRO A 50 38.50 7.00 -5.67
C PRO A 50 38.55 5.56 -6.19
N ALA A 51 38.18 4.59 -5.34
CA ALA A 51 38.00 3.19 -5.67
C ALA A 51 36.82 2.63 -4.87
N VAL A 52 35.98 1.84 -5.53
CA VAL A 52 34.82 1.17 -4.90
C VAL A 52 35.03 -0.33 -4.99
N ARG A 53 35.04 -1.00 -3.84
CA ARG A 53 35.10 -2.45 -3.73
C ARG A 53 33.70 -3.02 -3.55
N ILE A 54 33.37 -4.05 -4.33
CA ILE A 54 32.03 -4.65 -4.38
C ILE A 54 32.13 -6.12 -3.97
N ALA A 55 31.30 -6.52 -2.99
CA ALA A 55 31.11 -7.92 -2.61
C ALA A 55 29.78 -8.43 -3.17
N ALA A 56 29.76 -9.56 -3.86
CA ALA A 56 28.54 -10.26 -4.24
C ALA A 56 28.37 -11.52 -3.40
N VAL A 57 27.46 -11.52 -2.42
CA VAL A 57 27.18 -12.66 -1.54
C VAL A 57 26.10 -13.52 -2.17
N CYS A 58 26.49 -14.69 -2.70
CA CYS A 58 25.67 -15.49 -3.60
C CYS A 58 25.32 -16.86 -3.01
N GLY A 59 24.04 -17.23 -3.08
CA GLY A 59 23.56 -18.57 -2.73
C GLY A 59 23.68 -19.57 -3.87
N SER A 60 23.12 -20.78 -3.68
CA SER A 60 23.19 -21.87 -4.66
C SER A 60 22.04 -21.87 -5.68
N GLY A 61 20.97 -21.07 -5.47
CA GLY A 61 19.79 -21.00 -6.36
C GLY A 61 19.98 -20.03 -7.52
N ASN A 62 18.92 -19.83 -8.30
CA ASN A 62 18.93 -18.88 -9.42
C ASN A 62 19.22 -17.44 -8.97
N ASN A 63 18.74 -17.02 -7.79
CA ASN A 63 19.09 -15.72 -7.22
C ASN A 63 20.59 -15.53 -7.05
N GLY A 64 21.29 -16.59 -6.57
CA GLY A 64 22.75 -16.63 -6.52
C GLY A 64 23.39 -16.57 -7.92
N GLY A 65 22.76 -17.21 -8.91
CA GLY A 65 23.15 -17.12 -10.31
C GLY A 65 23.06 -15.68 -10.85
N ASP A 66 21.99 -14.94 -10.54
CA ASP A 66 21.83 -13.52 -10.89
C ASP A 66 22.94 -12.68 -10.27
N GLY A 67 23.26 -12.91 -8.99
CA GLY A 67 24.34 -12.21 -8.28
C GLY A 67 25.73 -12.50 -8.86
N ILE A 68 26.04 -13.77 -9.17
CA ILE A 68 27.30 -14.18 -9.81
C ILE A 68 27.44 -13.54 -11.18
N ALA A 69 26.38 -13.54 -11.99
CA ALA A 69 26.40 -12.93 -13.30
C ALA A 69 26.55 -11.40 -13.23
N ALA A 70 25.89 -10.74 -12.27
CA ALA A 70 26.08 -9.32 -12.02
C ALA A 70 27.53 -8.99 -11.63
N ALA A 71 28.12 -9.80 -10.76
CA ALA A 71 29.52 -9.65 -10.34
C ALA A 71 30.49 -9.76 -11.54
N ARG A 72 30.32 -10.76 -12.41
CA ARG A 72 31.17 -10.90 -13.60
C ARG A 72 30.99 -9.75 -14.60
N ILE A 73 29.75 -9.23 -14.74
CA ILE A 73 29.47 -8.06 -15.61
C ILE A 73 30.20 -6.82 -15.06
N LEU A 74 30.13 -6.58 -13.76
CA LEU A 74 30.84 -5.50 -13.09
C LEU A 74 32.35 -5.65 -13.22
N HIS A 75 32.90 -6.86 -13.01
CA HIS A 75 34.32 -7.16 -13.19
C HIS A 75 34.78 -6.86 -14.63
N SER A 76 34.01 -7.29 -15.62
CA SER A 76 34.30 -7.01 -17.03
C SER A 76 34.25 -5.50 -17.39
N ARG A 77 33.53 -4.71 -16.58
CA ARG A 77 33.48 -3.24 -16.67
C ARG A 77 34.60 -2.54 -15.89
N GLY A 78 35.51 -3.31 -15.27
CA GLY A 78 36.68 -2.79 -14.55
C GLY A 78 36.45 -2.44 -13.09
N TYR A 79 35.33 -2.88 -12.47
CA TYR A 79 35.12 -2.72 -11.03
C TYR A 79 35.92 -3.77 -10.24
N ASP A 80 36.36 -3.41 -9.03
CA ASP A 80 36.96 -4.34 -8.05
C ASP A 80 35.82 -5.13 -7.39
N VAL A 81 35.61 -6.35 -7.85
CA VAL A 81 34.49 -7.22 -7.41
C VAL A 81 34.99 -8.55 -6.93
N THR A 82 34.48 -9.01 -5.79
CA THR A 82 34.71 -10.36 -5.26
C THR A 82 33.38 -11.08 -5.09
N ILE A 83 33.29 -12.33 -5.54
CA ILE A 83 32.16 -13.21 -5.27
C ILE A 83 32.40 -13.93 -3.95
N PHE A 84 31.43 -13.82 -3.01
CA PHE A 84 31.36 -14.55 -1.76
C PHE A 84 30.33 -15.65 -1.88
N PHE A 85 30.74 -16.89 -1.95
CA PHE A 85 29.84 -18.01 -2.19
C PHE A 85 29.33 -18.60 -0.87
N ALA A 86 28.16 -18.14 -0.43
CA ALA A 86 27.48 -18.58 0.79
C ALA A 86 26.79 -19.95 0.65
N GLY A 87 26.65 -20.45 -0.56
CA GLY A 87 25.96 -21.68 -0.91
C GLY A 87 26.79 -22.96 -0.77
N ARG A 88 26.21 -24.06 -1.24
CA ARG A 88 26.90 -25.34 -1.42
C ARG A 88 26.98 -25.68 -2.89
N ARG A 89 28.17 -25.95 -3.42
CA ARG A 89 28.38 -26.23 -4.85
C ARG A 89 27.54 -27.40 -5.35
N GLU A 90 27.32 -28.42 -4.51
CA GLU A 90 26.53 -29.61 -4.85
C GLU A 90 25.04 -29.36 -4.95
N LYS A 91 24.57 -28.17 -4.47
CA LYS A 91 23.17 -27.76 -4.48
C LYS A 91 22.86 -26.63 -5.47
N MET A 92 23.83 -26.31 -6.34
CA MET A 92 23.65 -25.27 -7.32
C MET A 92 22.60 -25.65 -8.36
N SER A 93 21.74 -24.65 -8.71
CA SER A 93 20.90 -24.78 -9.90
C SER A 93 21.79 -24.84 -11.16
N PRO A 94 21.30 -25.45 -12.26
CA PRO A 94 22.08 -25.56 -13.50
C PRO A 94 22.55 -24.18 -14.01
N ASP A 95 21.70 -23.18 -13.97
CA ASP A 95 22.01 -21.82 -14.44
C ASP A 95 23.02 -21.13 -13.51
N CYS A 96 22.89 -21.28 -12.19
CA CYS A 96 23.86 -20.77 -11.22
C CYS A 96 25.22 -21.40 -11.43
N GLN A 97 25.28 -22.72 -11.64
CA GLN A 97 26.52 -23.43 -11.93
C GLN A 97 27.19 -22.93 -13.22
N LYS A 98 26.36 -22.67 -14.25
CA LYS A 98 26.88 -22.13 -15.52
C LYS A 98 27.48 -20.74 -15.33
N GLN A 99 26.80 -19.85 -14.57
CA GLN A 99 27.30 -18.50 -14.29
C GLN A 99 28.60 -18.53 -13.47
N LEU A 100 28.71 -19.44 -12.49
CA LEU A 100 29.92 -19.58 -11.70
C LEU A 100 31.11 -20.03 -12.60
N SER A 101 30.89 -21.01 -13.48
CA SER A 101 31.92 -21.45 -14.44
C SER A 101 32.39 -20.32 -15.37
N ILE A 102 31.44 -19.44 -15.81
CA ILE A 102 31.80 -18.28 -16.63
C ILE A 102 32.62 -17.27 -15.81
N ALA A 103 32.25 -17.01 -14.55
CA ALA A 103 32.98 -16.10 -13.67
C ALA A 103 34.41 -16.62 -13.40
N GLU A 104 34.57 -17.93 -13.17
CA GLU A 104 35.88 -18.59 -13.02
C GLU A 104 36.74 -18.42 -14.28
N ASN A 105 36.17 -18.62 -15.47
CA ASN A 105 36.89 -18.43 -16.75
C ASN A 105 37.35 -16.98 -16.98
N LEU A 106 36.60 -16.00 -16.41
CA LEU A 106 36.95 -14.57 -16.45
C LEU A 106 37.87 -14.17 -15.30
N SER A 107 38.29 -15.12 -14.47
CA SER A 107 39.18 -14.92 -13.31
C SER A 107 38.59 -13.91 -12.30
N VAL A 108 37.26 -13.87 -12.13
CA VAL A 108 36.60 -13.07 -11.07
C VAL A 108 37.03 -13.65 -9.72
N PRO A 109 37.53 -12.84 -8.76
CA PRO A 109 37.90 -13.32 -7.44
C PRO A 109 36.71 -13.97 -6.72
N ILE A 110 36.94 -15.16 -6.12
CA ILE A 110 35.95 -15.91 -5.35
C ILE A 110 36.49 -16.19 -3.96
N SER A 111 35.74 -15.88 -2.91
CA SER A 111 36.06 -16.14 -1.52
C SER A 111 34.94 -16.90 -0.82
N ASN A 112 35.28 -17.63 0.24
CA ASN A 112 34.33 -18.25 1.17
C ASN A 112 34.44 -17.61 2.58
N ASP A 113 35.22 -16.54 2.73
CA ASP A 113 35.35 -15.79 3.97
C ASP A 113 34.10 -14.93 4.19
N THR A 114 33.76 -14.65 5.45
CA THR A 114 32.63 -13.80 5.81
C THR A 114 33.03 -12.37 6.15
N ASP A 115 34.27 -11.99 5.95
CA ASP A 115 34.76 -10.63 6.18
C ASP A 115 34.37 -9.70 5.03
N LEU A 116 33.36 -8.87 5.27
CA LEU A 116 32.82 -7.90 4.32
C LEU A 116 33.16 -6.45 4.66
N ASP A 117 33.89 -6.17 5.72
CA ASP A 117 34.14 -4.81 6.23
C ASP A 117 34.93 -3.93 5.25
N ALA A 118 35.72 -4.57 4.38
CA ALA A 118 36.54 -3.85 3.40
C ALA A 118 35.76 -3.44 2.13
N TYR A 119 34.48 -3.77 2.01
CA TYR A 119 33.68 -3.55 0.81
C TYR A 119 32.71 -2.37 0.98
N ASN A 120 32.60 -1.53 -0.04
CA ASN A 120 31.75 -0.34 -0.03
C ASN A 120 30.31 -0.64 -0.46
N ILE A 121 30.13 -1.69 -1.30
CA ILE A 121 28.84 -2.15 -1.79
C ILE A 121 28.75 -3.65 -1.63
N ILE A 122 27.62 -4.13 -1.14
CA ILE A 122 27.31 -5.55 -1.01
C ILE A 122 26.07 -5.84 -1.86
N ILE A 123 26.19 -6.83 -2.76
CA ILE A 123 25.08 -7.39 -3.49
C ILE A 123 24.61 -8.63 -2.70
N ASP A 124 23.39 -8.55 -2.13
CA ASP A 124 22.75 -9.69 -1.46
C ASP A 124 22.00 -10.53 -2.48
N ALA A 125 22.53 -11.68 -2.80
CA ALA A 125 21.98 -12.69 -3.70
C ALA A 125 21.92 -14.08 -3.05
N ILE A 126 21.72 -14.16 -1.72
CA ILE A 126 21.69 -15.44 -1.01
C ILE A 126 20.39 -16.18 -1.28
N PHE A 127 19.23 -15.51 -1.01
CA PHE A 127 17.90 -16.06 -1.22
C PHE A 127 17.03 -15.08 -2.01
N GLY A 128 16.19 -15.59 -2.91
CA GLY A 128 15.12 -14.87 -3.59
C GLY A 128 13.75 -15.38 -3.17
N ILE A 129 12.82 -15.49 -4.12
CA ILE A 129 11.39 -15.82 -3.92
C ILE A 129 11.12 -17.22 -3.32
N GLY A 130 12.09 -18.10 -3.19
CA GLY A 130 11.90 -19.48 -2.76
C GLY A 130 12.10 -19.74 -1.26
N LEU A 131 12.18 -18.70 -0.42
CA LEU A 131 12.40 -18.87 1.02
C LEU A 131 11.07 -19.16 1.74
N ASP A 132 10.93 -20.38 2.27
CA ASP A 132 9.71 -20.87 2.94
C ASP A 132 9.93 -21.33 4.41
N ARG A 133 11.16 -21.20 4.92
CA ARG A 133 11.54 -21.66 6.27
C ARG A 133 12.51 -20.71 6.94
N PRO A 134 12.58 -20.70 8.28
CA PRO A 134 13.50 -19.84 9.02
C PRO A 134 14.99 -20.08 8.62
N VAL A 135 15.70 -18.96 8.43
CA VAL A 135 17.14 -18.96 8.13
C VAL A 135 17.92 -19.29 9.39
N THR A 136 18.80 -20.29 9.29
CA THR A 136 19.64 -20.79 10.40
C THR A 136 21.04 -21.16 9.91
N GLY A 137 21.96 -21.40 10.84
CA GLY A 137 23.34 -21.85 10.55
C GLY A 137 24.13 -20.86 9.69
N THR A 138 24.97 -21.33 8.82
CA THR A 138 25.88 -20.55 7.98
C THR A 138 25.20 -19.42 7.21
N TYR A 139 23.97 -19.61 6.75
CA TYR A 139 23.23 -18.54 6.08
C TYR A 139 22.84 -17.40 7.02
N LYS A 140 22.55 -17.70 8.29
CA LYS A 140 22.34 -16.68 9.31
C LYS A 140 23.62 -15.88 9.54
N ASP A 141 24.78 -16.57 9.56
CA ASP A 141 26.07 -15.91 9.76
C ASP A 141 26.38 -14.94 8.61
N TRP A 142 26.09 -15.34 7.36
CA TRP A 142 26.20 -14.44 6.18
C TRP A 142 25.29 -13.22 6.26
N ILE A 143 24.01 -13.41 6.62
CA ILE A 143 23.07 -12.27 6.78
C ILE A 143 23.57 -11.34 7.87
N THR A 144 24.10 -11.89 8.98
CA THR A 144 24.67 -11.08 10.06
C THR A 144 25.87 -10.27 9.58
N ALA A 145 26.79 -10.89 8.80
CA ALA A 145 27.94 -10.19 8.23
C ALA A 145 27.54 -9.07 7.27
N VAL A 146 26.55 -9.30 6.39
CA VAL A 146 26.01 -8.27 5.50
C VAL A 146 25.45 -7.09 6.28
N ASN A 147 24.63 -7.35 7.32
CA ASN A 147 24.04 -6.30 8.14
C ASN A 147 25.11 -5.53 8.95
N SER A 148 26.12 -6.22 9.52
CA SER A 148 27.24 -5.58 10.21
C SER A 148 28.02 -4.64 9.28
N ALA A 149 28.35 -5.08 8.08
CA ALA A 149 29.04 -4.23 7.10
C ALA A 149 28.15 -3.03 6.68
N SER A 150 26.83 -3.21 6.59
CA SER A 150 25.89 -2.10 6.34
C SER A 150 25.90 -1.07 7.47
N GLU A 151 25.91 -1.52 8.73
CA GLU A 151 26.04 -0.66 9.90
C GLU A 151 27.36 0.11 9.92
N ASN A 152 28.43 -0.48 9.37
CA ASN A 152 29.75 0.14 9.20
C ASN A 152 29.85 1.05 7.96
N GLY A 153 28.75 1.24 7.20
CA GLY A 153 28.64 2.21 6.11
C GLY A 153 28.59 1.64 4.70
N SER A 154 28.69 0.32 4.51
CA SER A 154 28.49 -0.33 3.21
C SER A 154 27.06 -0.15 2.69
N LYS A 155 26.89 0.00 1.37
CA LYS A 155 25.58 0.04 0.71
C LYS A 155 25.16 -1.36 0.30
N VAL A 156 23.93 -1.75 0.67
CA VAL A 156 23.41 -3.08 0.38
C VAL A 156 22.35 -3.01 -0.74
N ILE A 157 22.56 -3.83 -1.78
CA ILE A 157 21.64 -4.00 -2.91
C ILE A 157 21.14 -5.43 -2.90
N ALA A 158 19.87 -5.64 -2.59
CA ALA A 158 19.27 -6.97 -2.62
C ALA A 158 18.80 -7.34 -4.03
N VAL A 159 19.04 -8.59 -4.40
CA VAL A 159 18.61 -9.18 -5.66
C VAL A 159 17.23 -9.80 -5.47
N ASP A 160 16.26 -9.33 -6.20
CA ASP A 160 14.86 -9.75 -6.25
C ASP A 160 14.10 -9.58 -4.93
N THR A 161 14.61 -10.11 -3.82
CA THR A 161 14.03 -9.98 -2.47
C THR A 161 15.16 -10.00 -1.45
N PRO A 162 15.18 -9.12 -0.42
CA PRO A 162 16.19 -9.20 0.63
C PRO A 162 16.21 -10.58 1.26
N SER A 163 17.39 -11.17 1.40
CA SER A 163 17.53 -12.51 1.95
C SER A 163 16.98 -12.58 3.37
N GLY A 164 16.10 -13.53 3.61
CA GLY A 164 15.41 -13.70 4.89
C GLY A 164 13.99 -13.16 4.95
N ILE A 165 13.49 -12.50 3.90
CA ILE A 165 12.09 -12.02 3.81
C ILE A 165 11.22 -13.05 3.08
N HIS A 166 10.06 -13.36 3.67
CA HIS A 166 9.05 -14.18 3.01
C HIS A 166 8.32 -13.38 1.93
N THR A 167 8.39 -13.85 0.70
CA THR A 167 7.96 -13.13 -0.51
C THR A 167 6.48 -12.71 -0.51
N ASP A 168 5.60 -13.47 0.14
CA ASP A 168 4.16 -13.21 0.12
C ASP A 168 3.68 -12.38 1.31
N SER A 169 4.23 -12.63 2.51
CA SER A 169 3.76 -11.99 3.74
C SER A 169 4.63 -10.83 4.22
N GLY A 170 5.87 -10.71 3.70
CA GLY A 170 6.85 -9.75 4.21
C GLY A 170 7.41 -10.10 5.60
N GLN A 171 7.10 -11.29 6.13
CA GLN A 171 7.61 -11.71 7.44
C GLN A 171 9.11 -12.00 7.38
N ILE A 172 9.80 -11.68 8.47
CA ILE A 172 11.22 -12.04 8.64
C ILE A 172 11.31 -13.51 9.03
N MET A 173 11.99 -14.29 8.21
CA MET A 173 12.18 -15.73 8.40
C MET A 173 13.40 -15.99 9.30
N GLY A 174 13.29 -15.64 10.58
CA GLY A 174 14.35 -15.77 11.58
C GLY A 174 15.33 -14.59 11.58
N THR A 175 15.93 -14.28 10.46
CA THR A 175 16.78 -13.09 10.24
C THR A 175 16.65 -12.63 8.80
N ALA A 176 16.90 -11.35 8.53
CA ALA A 176 16.84 -10.80 7.17
C ALA A 176 17.93 -9.74 6.94
N VAL A 177 18.31 -9.58 5.70
CA VAL A 177 19.16 -8.47 5.24
C VAL A 177 18.35 -7.18 5.22
N HIS A 178 18.97 -6.09 5.68
CA HIS A 178 18.47 -4.73 5.56
C HIS A 178 19.14 -4.05 4.37
N ALA A 179 18.44 -3.97 3.25
CA ALA A 179 18.95 -3.39 2.03
C ALA A 179 18.69 -1.89 1.92
N ASP A 180 19.62 -1.14 1.32
CA ASP A 180 19.37 0.26 0.89
C ASP A 180 18.48 0.27 -0.36
N ARG A 181 18.64 -0.74 -1.24
CA ARG A 181 17.86 -0.92 -2.46
C ARG A 181 17.57 -2.38 -2.70
N THR A 182 16.40 -2.65 -3.26
CA THR A 182 16.04 -3.98 -3.78
C THR A 182 15.73 -3.87 -5.26
N VAL A 183 16.47 -4.59 -6.10
CA VAL A 183 16.21 -4.68 -7.55
C VAL A 183 15.39 -5.93 -7.78
N THR A 184 14.12 -5.76 -8.11
CA THR A 184 13.17 -6.87 -8.34
C THR A 184 12.74 -6.90 -9.81
N PHE A 185 12.30 -8.07 -10.30
CA PHE A 185 12.14 -8.32 -11.72
C PHE A 185 10.69 -8.50 -12.14
N GLY A 186 10.29 -7.83 -13.22
CA GLY A 186 8.99 -7.89 -13.87
C GLY A 186 7.87 -7.29 -13.04
N TYR A 187 7.68 -7.78 -11.83
CA TYR A 187 6.62 -7.33 -10.92
C TYR A 187 7.15 -7.22 -9.50
N ILE A 188 6.65 -6.23 -8.75
CA ILE A 188 6.98 -6.07 -7.32
C ILE A 188 6.34 -7.22 -6.54
N LYS A 189 7.16 -7.92 -5.74
CA LYS A 189 6.69 -8.99 -4.85
C LYS A 189 5.94 -8.38 -3.67
N LYS A 190 4.81 -8.98 -3.32
CA LYS A 190 3.94 -8.48 -2.25
C LYS A 190 4.67 -8.29 -0.92
N GLY A 191 5.58 -9.19 -0.56
CA GLY A 191 6.37 -9.11 0.67
C GLY A 191 7.35 -7.93 0.74
N LEU A 192 7.71 -7.31 -0.40
CA LEU A 192 8.56 -6.12 -0.45
C LEU A 192 7.81 -4.84 -0.02
N VAL A 193 6.49 -4.86 -0.05
CA VAL A 193 5.66 -3.71 0.28
C VAL A 193 4.90 -3.88 1.59
N LEU A 194 4.82 -5.10 2.13
CA LEU A 194 4.21 -5.40 3.41
C LEU A 194 5.24 -5.37 4.54
N TYR A 195 4.85 -4.87 5.71
CA TYR A 195 5.72 -4.86 6.89
C TYR A 195 5.74 -6.20 7.61
N PRO A 196 6.90 -6.61 8.16
CA PRO A 196 8.17 -5.88 8.28
C PRO A 196 9.07 -5.87 7.02
N GLY A 197 8.79 -6.67 6.00
CA GLY A 197 9.61 -6.80 4.79
C GLY A 197 9.91 -5.46 4.09
N ALA A 198 8.92 -4.56 4.03
CA ALA A 198 9.10 -3.22 3.48
C ALA A 198 10.20 -2.41 4.18
N SER A 199 10.40 -2.62 5.50
CA SER A 199 11.50 -1.98 6.24
C SER A 199 12.88 -2.54 5.86
N CYS A 200 12.93 -3.78 5.39
CA CYS A 200 14.16 -4.44 4.97
C CYS A 200 14.48 -4.21 3.48
N ALA A 201 13.49 -3.86 2.67
CA ALA A 201 13.63 -3.75 1.22
C ALA A 201 14.28 -2.44 0.75
N GLY A 202 14.34 -1.41 1.59
CA GLY A 202 14.83 -0.09 1.19
C GLY A 202 14.05 0.46 -0.01
N LYS A 203 14.75 1.08 -0.96
CA LYS A 203 14.13 1.55 -2.20
C LYS A 203 13.91 0.37 -3.15
N VAL A 204 12.66 -0.03 -3.36
CA VAL A 204 12.30 -1.07 -4.33
C VAL A 204 12.33 -0.51 -5.76
N ILE A 205 13.07 -1.18 -6.64
CA ILE A 205 13.25 -0.83 -8.05
C ILE A 205 12.82 -2.04 -8.87
N CYS A 206 11.67 -1.96 -9.53
CA CYS A 206 11.19 -2.99 -10.43
C CYS A 206 11.78 -2.80 -11.83
N ARG A 207 12.39 -3.85 -12.39
CA ARG A 207 13.01 -3.83 -13.71
C ARG A 207 12.35 -4.84 -14.62
N ASP A 208 12.03 -4.42 -15.83
CA ASP A 208 11.59 -5.32 -16.88
C ASP A 208 12.79 -6.14 -17.40
N ILE A 209 12.66 -7.45 -17.34
CA ILE A 209 13.65 -8.41 -17.85
C ILE A 209 13.13 -9.18 -19.08
N GLY A 210 11.94 -8.80 -19.58
CA GLY A 210 11.31 -9.34 -20.78
C GLY A 210 10.42 -10.54 -20.52
N PHE A 211 9.71 -10.55 -19.42
CA PHE A 211 8.60 -11.48 -19.23
C PHE A 211 7.50 -11.27 -20.28
N ASP A 212 6.85 -12.35 -20.66
CA ASP A 212 5.71 -12.26 -21.58
C ASP A 212 4.51 -11.59 -20.88
N PRO A 213 4.01 -10.45 -21.39
CA PRO A 213 2.83 -9.80 -20.82
C PRO A 213 1.57 -10.68 -20.81
N ALA A 214 1.47 -11.69 -21.68
CA ALA A 214 0.36 -12.63 -21.70
C ALA A 214 0.34 -13.52 -20.45
N ALA A 215 1.50 -13.78 -19.82
CA ALA A 215 1.59 -14.56 -18.60
C ALA A 215 0.74 -13.97 -17.46
N ALA A 216 0.76 -12.65 -17.28
CA ALA A 216 -0.01 -11.97 -16.24
C ALA A 216 -1.53 -12.21 -16.35
N LYS A 217 -2.04 -12.19 -17.58
CA LYS A 217 -3.46 -12.46 -17.85
C LYS A 217 -3.83 -13.92 -17.62
N THR A 218 -2.95 -14.84 -18.05
CA THR A 218 -3.19 -16.29 -17.93
C THR A 218 -3.15 -16.75 -16.48
N ILE A 219 -2.27 -16.16 -15.65
CA ILE A 219 -2.08 -16.56 -14.24
C ILE A 219 -3.14 -15.97 -13.32
N GLY A 220 -3.81 -14.88 -13.74
CA GLY A 220 -4.84 -14.21 -12.92
C GLY A 220 -4.22 -13.51 -11.70
N LEU A 221 -3.57 -12.36 -11.93
CA LEU A 221 -2.97 -11.57 -10.85
C LEU A 221 -4.07 -10.85 -10.06
N GLN A 222 -4.05 -11.00 -8.73
CA GLN A 222 -5.11 -10.52 -7.84
C GLN A 222 -4.76 -9.21 -7.13
N TYR A 223 -3.47 -8.97 -6.84
CA TYR A 223 -3.06 -7.80 -6.05
C TYR A 223 -2.69 -6.65 -6.97
N ILE A 224 -3.24 -5.47 -6.69
CA ILE A 224 -3.00 -4.25 -7.46
C ILE A 224 -2.64 -3.09 -6.55
N THR A 225 -1.92 -2.12 -7.10
CA THR A 225 -1.66 -0.82 -6.49
C THR A 225 -1.82 0.29 -7.52
N TYR A 226 -2.07 1.53 -7.06
CA TYR A 226 -2.11 2.71 -7.93
C TYR A 226 -0.76 3.41 -7.95
N THR A 227 -0.52 4.10 -9.05
CA THR A 227 0.65 4.93 -9.33
C THR A 227 0.20 6.32 -9.78
N LYS A 228 1.13 7.22 -10.05
CA LYS A 228 0.81 8.56 -10.61
C LYS A 228 0.00 8.49 -11.90
N GLU A 229 0.16 7.45 -12.71
CA GLU A 229 -0.63 7.25 -13.92
C GLU A 229 -2.15 7.10 -13.66
N ASP A 230 -2.53 6.73 -12.43
CA ASP A 230 -3.93 6.55 -12.06
C ASP A 230 -4.63 7.86 -11.70
N TYR A 231 -3.93 8.98 -11.63
CA TYR A 231 -4.52 10.31 -11.50
C TYR A 231 -5.49 10.64 -12.65
N LYS A 232 -5.28 10.09 -13.84
CA LYS A 232 -6.20 10.21 -14.97
C LYS A 232 -7.61 9.63 -14.74
N ARG A 233 -7.80 8.90 -13.63
CA ARG A 233 -9.12 8.39 -13.18
C ARG A 233 -9.97 9.46 -12.49
N LEU A 234 -9.38 10.59 -12.10
CA LEU A 234 -10.13 11.69 -11.49
C LEU A 234 -11.30 12.14 -12.40
N PRO A 235 -12.47 12.40 -11.83
CA PRO A 235 -13.60 12.94 -12.57
C PRO A 235 -13.21 14.23 -13.28
N LYS A 236 -13.55 14.35 -14.56
CA LYS A 236 -13.29 15.57 -15.34
C LYS A 236 -14.23 16.69 -14.92
N ARG A 237 -13.72 17.91 -14.86
CA ARG A 237 -14.55 19.11 -14.70
C ARG A 237 -14.80 19.77 -16.05
N TYR A 238 -16.06 20.02 -16.35
CA TYR A 238 -16.48 20.60 -17.62
C TYR A 238 -16.73 22.09 -17.46
N ALA A 239 -16.41 22.88 -18.49
CA ALA A 239 -16.65 24.33 -18.49
C ALA A 239 -18.14 24.64 -18.38
N ASP A 240 -19.00 23.85 -19.03
CA ASP A 240 -20.45 23.95 -18.97
C ASP A 240 -20.99 23.04 -17.84
N SER A 241 -20.89 23.51 -16.60
CA SER A 241 -21.31 22.76 -15.41
C SER A 241 -21.74 23.67 -14.29
N HIS A 242 -22.52 23.14 -13.36
CA HIS A 242 -23.00 23.84 -12.17
C HIS A 242 -22.80 22.96 -10.92
N LYS A 243 -23.03 23.51 -9.72
CA LYS A 243 -22.83 22.79 -8.45
C LYS A 243 -23.52 21.42 -8.40
N GLY A 244 -24.72 21.30 -8.99
CA GLY A 244 -25.45 20.01 -9.04
C GLY A 244 -24.80 18.95 -9.91
N THR A 245 -23.98 19.33 -10.90
CA THR A 245 -23.24 18.39 -11.76
C THR A 245 -22.25 17.56 -10.95
N TYR A 246 -21.71 18.13 -9.87
CA TYR A 246 -20.68 17.49 -9.03
C TYR A 246 -21.26 16.90 -7.74
N GLY A 247 -22.57 16.76 -7.69
CA GLY A 247 -23.32 16.05 -6.65
C GLY A 247 -23.35 16.73 -5.29
N HIS A 248 -24.07 16.12 -4.39
CA HIS A 248 -24.37 16.61 -3.04
C HIS A 248 -24.04 15.52 -2.02
N VAL A 249 -23.17 15.81 -1.07
CA VAL A 249 -22.78 14.89 0.02
C VAL A 249 -23.56 15.24 1.29
N LEU A 250 -24.13 14.23 1.96
CA LEU A 250 -24.63 14.34 3.32
C LEU A 250 -23.55 13.81 4.29
N VAL A 251 -23.17 14.63 5.25
CA VAL A 251 -22.22 14.27 6.31
C VAL A 251 -22.96 14.18 7.64
N ILE A 252 -23.22 12.97 8.10
CA ILE A 252 -23.86 12.68 9.40
C ILE A 252 -22.73 12.42 10.40
N ALA A 253 -22.28 13.48 11.06
CA ALA A 253 -21.04 13.47 11.83
C ALA A 253 -21.04 14.53 12.95
N GLY A 254 -20.14 14.36 13.89
CA GLY A 254 -19.96 15.25 15.01
C GLY A 254 -20.93 15.01 16.15
N SER A 255 -20.47 15.28 17.35
CA SER A 255 -21.22 15.33 18.59
C SER A 255 -20.68 16.49 19.43
N LYS A 256 -21.27 16.73 20.60
CA LYS A 256 -20.76 17.76 21.53
C LYS A 256 -19.27 17.52 21.80
N ASN A 257 -18.45 18.53 21.57
CA ASN A 257 -16.98 18.52 21.67
C ASN A 257 -16.25 17.78 20.52
N MET A 258 -16.95 17.31 19.48
CA MET A 258 -16.36 16.63 18.34
C MET A 258 -16.76 17.24 16.97
N ALA A 259 -16.94 18.56 16.92
CA ALA A 259 -17.25 19.28 15.69
C ALA A 259 -16.14 19.14 14.61
N GLY A 260 -14.90 18.95 15.02
CA GLY A 260 -13.75 18.80 14.12
C GLY A 260 -13.85 17.62 13.16
N ALA A 261 -14.40 16.48 13.60
CA ALA A 261 -14.60 15.32 12.73
C ALA A 261 -15.59 15.62 11.59
N ALA A 262 -16.71 16.30 11.91
CA ALA A 262 -17.66 16.75 10.91
C ALA A 262 -17.04 17.76 9.93
N TYR A 263 -16.22 18.69 10.43
CA TYR A 263 -15.50 19.67 9.62
C TYR A 263 -14.52 18.98 8.65
N PHE A 264 -13.66 18.08 9.13
CA PHE A 264 -12.68 17.39 8.30
C PHE A 264 -13.34 16.59 7.17
N SER A 265 -14.38 15.82 7.48
CA SER A 265 -15.12 15.05 6.48
C SER A 265 -15.79 15.94 5.44
N ALA A 266 -16.44 17.03 5.87
CA ALA A 266 -17.15 17.94 4.98
C ALA A 266 -16.20 18.73 4.07
N LEU A 267 -15.12 19.31 4.64
CA LEU A 267 -14.16 20.07 3.85
C LEU A 267 -13.37 19.17 2.88
N ALA A 268 -13.03 17.95 3.29
CA ALA A 268 -12.38 17.00 2.39
C ALA A 268 -13.29 16.64 1.19
N ALA A 269 -14.61 16.49 1.40
CA ALA A 269 -15.54 16.27 0.30
C ALA A 269 -15.58 17.47 -0.69
N TYR A 270 -15.58 18.70 -0.19
CA TYR A 270 -15.46 19.88 -1.04
C TYR A 270 -14.11 19.93 -1.78
N ARG A 271 -13.00 19.67 -1.09
CA ARG A 271 -11.65 19.66 -1.69
C ARG A 271 -11.50 18.61 -2.79
N MET A 272 -12.25 17.49 -2.67
CA MET A 272 -12.31 16.47 -3.73
C MET A 272 -13.31 16.77 -4.83
N GLY A 273 -14.01 17.91 -4.76
CA GLY A 273 -14.79 18.40 -5.87
C GLY A 273 -16.29 18.22 -5.76
N ALA A 274 -16.85 17.78 -4.62
CA ALA A 274 -18.29 17.79 -4.39
C ALA A 274 -18.88 19.18 -4.61
N GLY A 275 -20.03 19.25 -5.30
CA GLY A 275 -20.67 20.53 -5.61
C GLY A 275 -21.42 21.15 -4.44
N LEU A 276 -21.93 20.32 -3.55
CA LEU A 276 -22.66 20.72 -2.33
C LEU A 276 -22.33 19.74 -1.19
N VAL A 277 -22.28 20.25 0.03
CA VAL A 277 -22.18 19.43 1.25
C VAL A 277 -23.22 19.91 2.25
N THR A 278 -23.98 18.96 2.81
CA THR A 278 -24.86 19.20 3.96
C THR A 278 -24.30 18.46 5.17
N LEU A 279 -24.17 19.16 6.27
CA LEU A 279 -23.81 18.61 7.58
C LEU A 279 -25.10 18.37 8.40
N TYR A 280 -25.32 17.11 8.80
CA TYR A 280 -26.32 16.73 9.78
C TYR A 280 -25.66 16.46 11.12
N THR A 281 -25.86 17.34 12.10
CA THR A 281 -25.08 17.41 13.34
C THR A 281 -25.90 17.96 14.49
N PRO A 282 -25.54 17.72 15.76
CA PRO A 282 -26.20 18.35 16.90
C PRO A 282 -26.17 19.88 16.85
N GLU A 283 -27.20 20.50 17.40
CA GLU A 283 -27.35 21.98 17.46
C GLU A 283 -26.14 22.64 18.15
N SER A 284 -25.54 21.99 19.14
CA SER A 284 -24.34 22.49 19.84
C SER A 284 -23.14 22.75 18.92
N ASN A 285 -23.09 22.13 17.72
CA ASN A 285 -22.04 22.34 16.75
C ASN A 285 -22.30 23.47 15.73
N ARG A 286 -23.53 24.05 15.69
CA ARG A 286 -23.94 25.03 14.69
C ARG A 286 -22.95 26.19 14.54
N CYS A 287 -22.70 26.90 15.62
CA CYS A 287 -21.89 28.12 15.58
C CYS A 287 -20.44 27.80 15.15
N ILE A 288 -19.90 26.67 15.61
CA ILE A 288 -18.54 26.23 15.30
C ILE A 288 -18.43 25.93 13.81
N LEU A 289 -19.34 25.12 13.28
CA LEU A 289 -19.27 24.65 11.90
C LEU A 289 -19.63 25.72 10.88
N GLN A 290 -20.59 26.62 11.18
CA GLN A 290 -20.87 27.76 10.32
C GLN A 290 -19.67 28.71 10.19
N GLN A 291 -18.91 28.87 11.25
CA GLN A 291 -17.71 29.70 11.24
C GLN A 291 -16.54 29.03 10.49
N LEU A 292 -16.35 27.71 10.67
CA LEU A 292 -15.26 26.98 10.07
C LEU A 292 -15.48 26.63 8.59
N LEU A 293 -16.76 26.42 8.18
CA LEU A 293 -17.12 25.97 6.82
C LEU A 293 -18.44 26.66 6.38
N PRO A 294 -18.39 27.96 6.06
CA PRO A 294 -19.57 28.72 5.68
C PRO A 294 -20.22 28.25 4.37
N GLU A 295 -19.51 27.52 3.53
CA GLU A 295 -20.00 26.93 2.29
C GLU A 295 -20.98 25.77 2.51
N ALA A 296 -20.91 25.09 3.67
CA ALA A 296 -21.74 23.93 3.94
C ALA A 296 -23.15 24.32 4.41
N VAL A 297 -24.16 23.59 3.95
CA VAL A 297 -25.52 23.67 4.49
C VAL A 297 -25.56 22.91 5.82
N LEU A 298 -26.08 23.58 6.87
CA LEU A 298 -26.26 22.94 8.18
C LEU A 298 -27.72 22.52 8.39
N LYS A 299 -27.90 21.26 8.72
CA LYS A 299 -29.12 20.66 9.25
C LYS A 299 -28.86 20.17 10.66
N THR A 300 -29.28 20.93 11.64
CA THR A 300 -29.01 20.60 13.04
C THR A 300 -30.23 19.97 13.70
N TYR A 301 -29.95 19.13 14.70
CA TYR A 301 -30.97 18.49 15.55
C TYR A 301 -30.68 18.76 17.04
N PRO A 302 -31.69 18.74 17.93
CA PRO A 302 -31.45 18.78 19.37
C PRO A 302 -30.48 17.68 19.80
N ASP A 303 -29.52 17.98 20.66
CA ASP A 303 -28.37 17.10 20.99
C ASP A 303 -28.77 15.69 21.41
N THR A 304 -29.96 15.48 21.92
CA THR A 304 -30.44 14.18 22.42
C THR A 304 -31.64 13.60 21.64
N ALA A 305 -32.20 14.34 20.70
CA ALA A 305 -33.47 13.96 20.05
C ALA A 305 -33.47 14.30 18.55
N PRO A 306 -32.75 13.53 17.70
CA PRO A 306 -32.78 13.71 16.26
C PRO A 306 -34.19 13.42 15.69
N ASP A 307 -34.63 14.19 14.72
CA ASP A 307 -35.84 13.87 13.93
C ASP A 307 -35.46 12.82 12.88
N LEU A 308 -35.72 11.56 13.20
CA LEU A 308 -35.36 10.43 12.35
C LEU A 308 -36.25 10.30 11.12
N SER A 309 -37.51 10.76 11.19
CA SER A 309 -38.44 10.77 10.05
C SER A 309 -37.96 11.78 9.01
N ALA A 310 -37.70 13.02 9.43
CA ALA A 310 -37.15 14.04 8.55
C ALA A 310 -35.76 13.68 8.00
N LEU A 311 -34.96 12.93 8.75
CA LEU A 311 -33.67 12.36 8.23
C LEU A 311 -33.95 11.35 7.14
N SER A 312 -34.81 10.35 7.38
CA SER A 312 -35.11 9.27 6.43
C SER A 312 -35.64 9.81 5.11
N ASP A 313 -36.61 10.77 5.16
CA ASP A 313 -37.29 11.34 3.99
C ASP A 313 -36.34 12.08 3.04
N GLN A 314 -35.22 12.55 3.54
CA GLN A 314 -34.26 13.33 2.75
C GLN A 314 -33.07 12.54 2.21
N LEU A 315 -32.81 11.30 2.65
CA LEU A 315 -31.60 10.53 2.28
C LEU A 315 -31.41 10.42 0.76
N ASN A 316 -32.51 10.25 0.01
CA ASN A 316 -32.45 10.14 -1.46
C ASN A 316 -32.13 11.47 -2.20
N ASN A 317 -32.03 12.59 -1.49
CA ASN A 317 -31.66 13.88 -2.10
C ASN A 317 -30.15 14.06 -2.27
N TYR A 318 -29.35 13.09 -1.86
CA TYR A 318 -27.90 13.15 -1.88
C TYR A 318 -27.33 12.11 -2.86
N GLN A 319 -26.06 12.25 -3.24
CA GLN A 319 -25.32 11.32 -4.09
C GLN A 319 -24.30 10.48 -3.31
N ALA A 320 -23.97 10.88 -2.08
CA ALA A 320 -23.16 10.08 -1.15
C ALA A 320 -23.46 10.50 0.29
N ILE A 321 -23.33 9.55 1.21
CA ILE A 321 -23.54 9.77 2.65
C ILE A 321 -22.28 9.33 3.42
N ILE A 322 -21.82 10.19 4.33
CA ILE A 322 -20.82 9.84 5.36
C ILE A 322 -21.56 9.67 6.68
N LEU A 323 -21.27 8.59 7.40
CA LEU A 323 -21.91 8.26 8.66
C LEU A 323 -20.87 7.86 9.70
N GLY A 324 -20.82 8.58 10.82
CA GLY A 324 -20.09 8.11 12.00
C GLY A 324 -18.93 8.94 12.52
N PRO A 325 -18.17 9.71 11.72
CA PRO A 325 -17.05 10.50 12.24
C PRO A 325 -17.48 11.37 13.42
N GLY A 326 -16.94 11.09 14.63
CA GLY A 326 -17.24 11.85 15.84
C GLY A 326 -18.71 11.88 16.27
N LEU A 327 -19.52 10.92 15.83
CA LEU A 327 -20.98 10.88 16.09
C LEU A 327 -21.32 10.59 17.57
N GLY A 328 -20.38 9.97 18.30
CA GLY A 328 -20.62 9.43 19.63
C GLY A 328 -21.37 8.10 19.59
N GLN A 329 -21.54 7.49 20.78
CA GLN A 329 -22.14 6.15 20.92
C GLN A 329 -23.32 6.18 21.91
N ASN A 330 -24.15 7.22 21.85
CA ASN A 330 -25.35 7.34 22.67
C ASN A 330 -26.59 6.84 21.89
N ALA A 331 -27.76 6.76 22.57
CA ALA A 331 -29.00 6.28 21.98
C ALA A 331 -29.45 7.09 20.72
N ALA A 332 -29.18 8.39 20.68
CA ALA A 332 -29.47 9.21 19.50
C ALA A 332 -28.63 8.78 18.30
N SER A 333 -27.32 8.58 18.52
CA SER A 333 -26.38 8.08 17.49
C SER A 333 -26.75 6.67 17.02
N GLU A 334 -27.10 5.77 17.93
CA GLU A 334 -27.57 4.41 17.60
C GLU A 334 -28.82 4.43 16.72
N ASN A 335 -29.81 5.28 17.05
CA ASN A 335 -31.01 5.44 16.26
C ASN A 335 -30.73 6.03 14.87
N ILE A 336 -29.81 6.97 14.74
CA ILE A 336 -29.37 7.52 13.45
C ILE A 336 -28.75 6.41 12.60
N VAL A 337 -27.78 5.66 13.14
CA VAL A 337 -27.11 4.57 12.42
C VAL A 337 -28.13 3.54 11.96
N ARG A 338 -29.04 3.10 12.85
CA ARG A 338 -30.12 2.16 12.53
C ARG A 338 -31.02 2.70 11.40
N THR A 339 -31.43 3.95 11.46
CA THR A 339 -32.30 4.57 10.44
C THR A 339 -31.63 4.59 9.07
N VAL A 340 -30.35 4.99 8.99
CA VAL A 340 -29.63 5.06 7.71
C VAL A 340 -29.37 3.67 7.15
N THR A 341 -28.96 2.70 7.97
CA THR A 341 -28.66 1.33 7.51
C THR A 341 -29.91 0.53 7.15
N ALA A 342 -31.07 0.85 7.75
CA ALA A 342 -32.34 0.23 7.44
C ALA A 342 -33.06 0.84 6.23
N SER A 343 -32.52 1.92 5.66
CA SER A 343 -33.12 2.56 4.48
C SER A 343 -32.90 1.71 3.21
N ASP A 344 -33.67 1.96 2.17
CA ASP A 344 -33.57 1.29 0.86
C ASP A 344 -32.85 2.16 -0.19
N ILE A 345 -32.10 3.16 0.26
CA ILE A 345 -31.34 4.05 -0.63
C ILE A 345 -30.32 3.26 -1.48
N LYS A 346 -30.09 3.74 -2.71
CA LYS A 346 -29.14 3.11 -3.66
C LYS A 346 -27.89 3.98 -3.90
N ILE A 347 -27.67 4.96 -3.02
CA ILE A 347 -26.50 5.83 -3.07
C ILE A 347 -25.39 5.31 -2.14
N PRO A 348 -24.13 5.63 -2.43
CA PRO A 348 -22.99 5.24 -1.60
C PRO A 348 -23.09 5.71 -0.15
N LEU A 349 -22.85 4.78 0.79
CA LEU A 349 -22.73 5.03 2.21
C LEU A 349 -21.31 4.71 2.69
N ILE A 350 -20.64 5.69 3.28
CA ILE A 350 -19.29 5.54 3.85
C ILE A 350 -19.42 5.57 5.37
N ILE A 351 -19.07 4.46 6.05
CA ILE A 351 -19.19 4.34 7.51
C ILE A 351 -17.80 4.26 8.15
N ASP A 352 -17.54 5.13 9.12
CA ASP A 352 -16.28 5.16 9.88
C ASP A 352 -16.51 5.40 11.37
N ALA A 353 -15.48 5.21 12.16
CA ALA A 353 -15.37 5.59 13.56
C ALA A 353 -16.58 5.13 14.42
N ASP A 354 -17.33 6.06 15.04
CA ASP A 354 -18.46 5.70 15.91
C ASP A 354 -19.58 4.96 15.18
N GLY A 355 -19.76 5.18 13.88
CA GLY A 355 -20.67 4.39 13.05
C GLY A 355 -20.29 2.90 13.08
N LEU A 356 -19.00 2.58 12.92
CA LEU A 356 -18.49 1.20 13.00
C LEU A 356 -18.56 0.64 14.42
N ASN A 357 -18.27 1.47 15.43
CA ASN A 357 -18.38 1.06 16.83
C ASN A 357 -19.81 0.69 17.23
N ILE A 358 -20.81 1.41 16.70
CA ILE A 358 -22.23 1.10 16.91
C ILE A 358 -22.61 -0.18 16.16
N LEU A 359 -22.20 -0.34 14.91
CA LEU A 359 -22.47 -1.53 14.11
C LEU A 359 -21.84 -2.78 14.72
N SER A 360 -20.65 -2.70 15.30
CA SER A 360 -19.99 -3.86 15.93
C SER A 360 -20.80 -4.49 17.07
N LYS A 361 -21.76 -3.75 17.64
CA LYS A 361 -22.71 -4.24 18.65
C LYS A 361 -24.06 -4.68 18.06
N ASN A 362 -24.31 -4.39 16.77
CA ASN A 362 -25.59 -4.54 16.09
C ASN A 362 -25.39 -5.02 14.65
N MET A 363 -24.59 -6.09 14.46
CA MET A 363 -24.19 -6.56 13.14
C MET A 363 -25.37 -6.97 12.25
N GLU A 364 -26.53 -7.31 12.84
CA GLU A 364 -27.78 -7.60 12.13
C GLU A 364 -28.30 -6.38 11.34
N TRP A 365 -27.94 -5.14 11.70
CA TRP A 365 -28.31 -3.96 10.91
C TRP A 365 -27.54 -3.90 9.60
N LEU A 366 -26.27 -4.29 9.63
CA LEU A 366 -25.41 -4.36 8.43
C LEU A 366 -25.84 -5.55 7.54
N SER A 367 -26.12 -6.71 8.13
CA SER A 367 -26.52 -7.91 7.36
C SER A 367 -27.86 -7.76 6.64
N LYS A 368 -28.76 -6.92 7.16
CA LYS A 368 -30.06 -6.63 6.54
C LYS A 368 -30.03 -5.42 5.60
N SER A 369 -28.94 -4.66 5.60
CA SER A 369 -28.81 -3.47 4.77
C SER A 369 -28.65 -3.82 3.29
N THR A 370 -29.35 -3.07 2.44
CA THR A 370 -29.21 -3.14 0.97
C THR A 370 -28.48 -1.91 0.41
N VAL A 371 -28.00 -1.05 1.30
CA VAL A 371 -27.30 0.20 0.95
C VAL A 371 -25.89 -0.13 0.46
N PRO A 372 -25.46 0.37 -0.71
CA PRO A 372 -24.09 0.20 -1.18
C PRO A 372 -23.10 0.84 -0.19
N THR A 373 -22.38 0.02 0.57
CA THR A 373 -21.63 0.47 1.74
C THR A 373 -20.13 0.24 1.62
N VAL A 374 -19.34 1.25 1.97
CA VAL A 374 -17.91 1.16 2.29
C VAL A 374 -17.73 1.33 3.79
N ILE A 375 -16.95 0.47 4.40
CA ILE A 375 -16.49 0.62 5.77
C ILE A 375 -14.98 0.89 5.79
N THR A 376 -14.54 1.74 6.74
CA THR A 376 -13.13 2.16 6.82
C THR A 376 -12.50 1.84 8.18
N PRO A 377 -12.55 0.57 8.66
CA PRO A 377 -12.07 0.22 9.98
C PRO A 377 -10.55 0.29 10.09
N HIS A 378 -10.02 0.88 11.17
CA HIS A 378 -8.67 0.57 11.63
C HIS A 378 -8.65 -0.80 12.35
N MET A 379 -7.47 -1.35 12.64
CA MET A 379 -7.33 -2.72 13.15
C MET A 379 -8.14 -3.01 14.42
N LYS A 380 -8.31 -2.03 15.34
CA LYS A 380 -9.13 -2.21 16.54
C LYS A 380 -10.65 -2.23 16.23
N GLU A 381 -11.10 -1.42 15.28
CA GLU A 381 -12.50 -1.44 14.80
C GLU A 381 -12.77 -2.74 14.06
N LEU A 382 -11.87 -3.17 13.18
CA LEU A 382 -12.00 -4.44 12.47
C LEU A 382 -12.04 -5.63 13.44
N SER A 383 -11.23 -5.58 14.51
CA SER A 383 -11.27 -6.58 15.58
C SER A 383 -12.65 -6.68 16.26
N ARG A 384 -13.31 -5.54 16.52
CA ARG A 384 -14.65 -5.52 17.10
C ARG A 384 -15.71 -6.02 16.13
N LEU A 385 -15.62 -5.64 14.84
CA LEU A 385 -16.55 -6.05 13.80
C LEU A 385 -16.50 -7.57 13.52
N THR A 386 -15.28 -8.14 13.53
CA THR A 386 -15.06 -9.55 13.15
C THR A 386 -14.97 -10.49 14.33
N GLY A 387 -14.81 -9.98 15.56
CA GLY A 387 -14.59 -10.79 16.76
C GLY A 387 -13.18 -11.41 16.87
N HIS A 388 -12.29 -11.19 15.90
CA HIS A 388 -10.93 -11.69 15.91
C HIS A 388 -9.98 -10.73 16.66
N ASN A 389 -8.96 -11.28 17.33
CA ASN A 389 -7.92 -10.45 17.92
C ASN A 389 -6.98 -9.85 16.86
N ILE A 390 -6.27 -8.77 17.23
CA ILE A 390 -5.41 -8.02 16.29
C ILE A 390 -4.27 -8.87 15.74
N GLN A 391 -3.71 -9.80 16.53
CA GLN A 391 -2.62 -10.67 16.06
C GLN A 391 -3.11 -11.59 14.95
N TYR A 392 -4.27 -12.23 15.16
CA TYR A 392 -4.88 -13.07 14.14
C TYR A 392 -5.22 -12.30 12.86
N LEU A 393 -5.74 -11.06 13.01
CA LEU A 393 -6.03 -10.18 11.86
C LEU A 393 -4.77 -9.85 11.06
N LYS A 394 -3.64 -9.54 11.72
CA LYS A 394 -2.38 -9.25 11.03
C LYS A 394 -1.86 -10.45 10.22
N GLU A 395 -2.10 -11.65 10.68
CA GLU A 395 -1.68 -12.88 10.01
C GLU A 395 -2.64 -13.30 8.89
N ASN A 396 -3.94 -12.97 9.01
CA ASN A 396 -5.01 -13.48 8.15
C ASN A 396 -5.89 -12.36 7.56
N LEU A 397 -5.37 -11.13 7.40
CA LEU A 397 -6.16 -9.95 7.08
C LEU A 397 -7.01 -10.13 5.82
N VAL A 398 -6.40 -10.63 4.74
CA VAL A 398 -7.09 -10.83 3.46
C VAL A 398 -8.25 -11.80 3.61
N GLN A 399 -8.01 -12.98 4.17
CA GLN A 399 -9.01 -14.03 4.32
C GLN A 399 -10.19 -13.58 5.20
N VAL A 400 -9.89 -12.88 6.30
CA VAL A 400 -10.93 -12.35 7.21
C VAL A 400 -11.76 -11.28 6.50
N CYS A 401 -11.11 -10.34 5.81
CA CYS A 401 -11.83 -9.29 5.08
C CYS A 401 -12.63 -9.85 3.91
N GLU A 402 -12.13 -10.84 3.16
CA GLU A 402 -12.88 -11.50 2.09
C GLU A 402 -14.13 -12.21 2.62
N ALA A 403 -14.02 -12.92 3.75
CA ALA A 403 -15.17 -13.54 4.40
C ALA A 403 -16.19 -12.49 4.84
N PHE A 404 -15.73 -11.42 5.48
CA PHE A 404 -16.57 -10.32 5.96
C PHE A 404 -17.27 -9.59 4.82
N THR A 405 -16.56 -9.23 3.75
CA THR A 405 -17.14 -8.52 2.59
C THR A 405 -18.18 -9.39 1.87
N ARG A 406 -17.95 -10.70 1.80
CA ARG A 406 -18.91 -11.64 1.21
C ARG A 406 -20.17 -11.81 2.06
N GLU A 407 -20.01 -11.86 3.38
CA GLU A 407 -21.13 -12.02 4.32
C GLU A 407 -22.04 -10.78 4.37
N TYR A 408 -21.43 -9.58 4.40
CA TYR A 408 -22.17 -8.32 4.60
C TYR A 408 -22.38 -7.51 3.33
N GLY A 409 -21.84 -7.91 2.19
CA GLY A 409 -22.00 -7.18 0.91
C GLY A 409 -21.36 -5.79 0.88
N VAL A 410 -20.31 -5.56 1.68
CA VAL A 410 -19.65 -4.26 1.84
C VAL A 410 -18.27 -4.24 1.18
N ILE A 411 -17.74 -3.05 0.92
CA ILE A 411 -16.34 -2.82 0.62
C ILE A 411 -15.61 -2.51 1.93
N CYS A 412 -14.55 -3.25 2.23
CA CYS A 412 -13.75 -3.07 3.43
C CYS A 412 -12.42 -2.37 3.11
N ILE A 413 -12.23 -1.18 3.68
CA ILE A 413 -10.95 -0.46 3.69
C ILE A 413 -10.27 -0.73 5.03
N ALA A 414 -9.49 -1.79 5.10
CA ALA A 414 -8.74 -2.17 6.29
C ALA A 414 -7.52 -1.25 6.48
N LYS A 415 -7.68 -0.26 7.37
CA LYS A 415 -6.64 0.75 7.65
C LYS A 415 -5.54 0.17 8.54
N ASP A 416 -4.33 0.08 8.01
CA ASP A 416 -3.09 -0.23 8.73
C ASP A 416 -1.95 0.51 8.04
N THR A 417 -0.70 0.22 8.41
CA THR A 417 0.52 0.79 7.78
C THR A 417 0.48 0.64 6.25
N ARG A 418 -0.09 -0.45 5.75
CA ARG A 418 -0.51 -0.63 4.36
C ARG A 418 -2.01 -0.87 4.33
N THR A 419 -2.74 0.14 3.93
CA THR A 419 -4.20 0.01 3.79
C THR A 419 -4.53 -0.96 2.66
N MET A 420 -5.38 -1.94 2.95
CA MET A 420 -5.90 -2.88 1.95
C MET A 420 -7.38 -2.62 1.71
N ILE A 421 -7.79 -2.70 0.44
CA ILE A 421 -9.20 -2.63 0.06
C ILE A 421 -9.60 -3.96 -0.52
N ILE A 422 -10.58 -4.56 0.13
CA ILE A 422 -11.18 -5.83 -0.26
C ILE A 422 -12.66 -5.57 -0.55
N ASP A 423 -13.08 -5.98 -1.70
CA ASP A 423 -14.48 -5.99 -2.14
C ASP A 423 -14.82 -7.37 -2.71
N ASN A 424 -16.02 -7.55 -3.24
CA ASN A 424 -16.42 -8.81 -3.86
C ASN A 424 -15.86 -9.01 -5.28
N SER A 425 -14.89 -8.21 -5.71
CA SER A 425 -14.16 -8.43 -6.96
C SER A 425 -13.01 -9.43 -6.78
N GLU A 426 -12.42 -9.86 -7.89
CA GLU A 426 -11.25 -10.74 -7.88
C GLU A 426 -9.95 -10.00 -7.51
N THR A 427 -9.99 -8.67 -7.33
CA THR A 427 -8.79 -7.86 -7.11
C THR A 427 -8.75 -7.25 -5.72
N ILE A 428 -7.61 -7.39 -5.07
CA ILE A 428 -7.29 -6.78 -3.77
C ILE A 428 -6.36 -5.60 -4.00
N TYR A 429 -6.77 -4.43 -3.54
CA TYR A 429 -5.94 -3.23 -3.65
C TYR A 429 -5.06 -3.08 -2.41
N ILE A 430 -3.76 -2.82 -2.60
CA ILE A 430 -2.80 -2.49 -1.53
C ILE A 430 -2.29 -1.08 -1.77
N ASN A 431 -2.51 -0.19 -0.82
CA ASN A 431 -2.05 1.19 -0.91
C ASN A 431 -0.58 1.33 -0.53
N LEU A 432 0.19 1.97 -1.39
CA LEU A 432 1.63 2.22 -1.16
C LEU A 432 1.94 3.70 -0.86
N SER A 433 0.98 4.61 -1.05
CA SER A 433 1.12 6.03 -0.71
C SER A 433 0.89 6.27 0.77
N GLY A 434 1.37 7.39 1.28
CA GLY A 434 1.23 7.78 2.66
C GLY A 434 2.44 7.43 3.53
N ASN A 435 2.46 8.02 4.71
CA ASN A 435 3.60 7.94 5.62
C ASN A 435 3.15 7.92 7.10
N ASN A 436 4.11 7.69 8.00
CA ASN A 436 3.86 7.56 9.43
C ASN A 436 3.43 8.86 10.13
N GLY A 437 3.64 10.04 9.53
CA GLY A 437 3.13 11.32 10.03
C GLY A 437 1.60 11.42 9.97
N MET A 438 0.95 10.57 9.15
CA MET A 438 -0.51 10.48 9.06
C MET A 438 -1.18 9.80 10.27
N ALA A 439 -0.39 9.24 11.19
CA ALA A 439 -0.88 8.60 12.41
C ALA A 439 -1.33 9.67 13.44
N THR A 440 -2.30 10.51 13.08
CA THR A 440 -2.85 11.61 13.86
C THR A 440 -4.38 11.60 13.82
N GLY A 441 -5.03 12.14 14.88
CA GLY A 441 -6.49 12.25 14.93
C GLY A 441 -7.03 13.11 13.80
N GLY A 442 -8.14 12.70 13.17
CA GLY A 442 -8.77 13.40 12.06
C GLY A 442 -8.37 12.92 10.66
N SER A 443 -7.29 12.14 10.52
CA SER A 443 -6.85 11.61 9.22
C SER A 443 -7.91 10.67 8.59
N GLY A 444 -8.57 9.83 9.38
CA GLY A 444 -9.68 8.98 8.92
C GLY A 444 -10.89 9.78 8.45
N ASP A 445 -11.23 10.86 9.16
CA ASP A 445 -12.35 11.73 8.80
C ASP A 445 -12.12 12.37 7.41
N ILE A 446 -10.88 12.76 7.11
CA ILE A 446 -10.48 13.29 5.79
C ILE A 446 -10.66 12.21 4.71
N LEU A 447 -10.25 10.98 4.98
CA LEU A 447 -10.40 9.86 4.04
C LEU A 447 -11.87 9.64 3.66
N THR A 448 -12.80 9.67 4.64
CA THR A 448 -14.24 9.51 4.36
C THR A 448 -14.75 10.62 3.45
N GLY A 449 -14.30 11.87 3.67
CA GLY A 449 -14.64 13.02 2.84
C GLY A 449 -14.12 12.89 1.41
N ILE A 450 -12.88 12.44 1.24
CA ILE A 450 -12.29 12.21 -0.08
C ILE A 450 -13.11 11.17 -0.86
N ILE A 451 -13.43 10.03 -0.26
CA ILE A 451 -14.21 8.96 -0.90
C ILE A 451 -15.61 9.47 -1.28
N ALA A 452 -16.29 10.14 -0.35
CA ALA A 452 -17.63 10.66 -0.60
C ALA A 452 -17.65 11.74 -1.70
N GLY A 453 -16.63 12.61 -1.73
CA GLY A 453 -16.48 13.63 -2.77
C GLY A 453 -16.28 13.02 -4.18
N LEU A 454 -15.57 11.90 -4.29
CA LEU A 454 -15.43 11.14 -5.54
C LEU A 454 -16.76 10.46 -5.92
N CYS A 455 -17.44 9.82 -4.95
CA CYS A 455 -18.74 9.18 -5.17
C CYS A 455 -19.82 10.20 -5.61
N ALA A 456 -19.81 11.40 -5.03
CA ALA A 456 -20.76 12.45 -5.38
C ALA A 456 -20.64 12.88 -6.85
N GLN A 457 -19.46 12.77 -7.43
CA GLN A 457 -19.18 13.00 -8.84
C GLN A 457 -19.46 11.76 -9.73
N HIS A 458 -20.27 10.82 -9.24
CA HIS A 458 -20.70 9.61 -9.94
C HIS A 458 -19.60 8.58 -10.21
N MET A 459 -18.47 8.64 -9.49
CA MET A 459 -17.48 7.58 -9.54
C MET A 459 -18.02 6.30 -8.89
N PRO A 460 -17.85 5.12 -9.52
CA PRO A 460 -18.24 3.85 -8.90
C PRO A 460 -17.59 3.66 -7.52
N LEU A 461 -18.35 3.10 -6.56
CA LEU A 461 -17.96 3.05 -5.16
C LEU A 461 -16.61 2.36 -4.91
N SER A 462 -16.33 1.23 -5.59
CA SER A 462 -15.05 0.52 -5.48
C SER A 462 -13.89 1.34 -6.04
N GLU A 463 -14.12 2.07 -7.13
CA GLU A 463 -13.09 2.93 -7.73
C GLU A 463 -12.83 4.17 -6.86
N ALA A 464 -13.89 4.79 -6.32
CA ALA A 464 -13.80 5.90 -5.38
C ALA A 464 -13.06 5.50 -4.10
N ALA A 465 -13.28 4.28 -3.58
CA ALA A 465 -12.56 3.74 -2.45
C ALA A 465 -11.05 3.62 -2.74
N ARG A 466 -10.67 3.00 -3.87
CA ARG A 466 -9.26 2.80 -4.27
C ARG A 466 -8.55 4.14 -4.53
N LEU A 467 -9.16 4.99 -5.37
CA LEU A 467 -8.58 6.28 -5.70
C LEU A 467 -8.54 7.20 -4.48
N GLY A 468 -9.59 7.19 -3.64
CA GLY A 468 -9.67 7.99 -2.43
C GLY A 468 -8.56 7.65 -1.43
N VAL A 469 -8.31 6.36 -1.19
CA VAL A 469 -7.20 5.91 -0.32
C VAL A 469 -5.84 6.31 -0.90
N TYR A 470 -5.65 6.15 -2.20
CA TYR A 470 -4.41 6.56 -2.88
C TYR A 470 -4.15 8.07 -2.76
N LEU A 471 -5.15 8.90 -3.09
CA LEU A 471 -5.04 10.36 -3.02
C LEU A 471 -4.86 10.87 -1.58
N HIS A 472 -5.52 10.25 -0.62
CA HIS A 472 -5.33 10.54 0.81
C HIS A 472 -3.88 10.31 1.23
N GLY A 473 -3.28 9.19 0.82
CA GLY A 473 -1.87 8.91 1.07
C GLY A 473 -0.94 9.91 0.38
N CYS A 474 -1.18 10.23 -0.90
CA CYS A 474 -0.40 11.22 -1.63
C CYS A 474 -0.49 12.62 -1.00
N ALA A 475 -1.67 13.04 -0.52
CA ALA A 475 -1.82 14.29 0.22
C ALA A 475 -1.02 14.26 1.54
N GLY A 476 -0.99 13.10 2.22
CA GLY A 476 -0.13 12.87 3.38
C GLY A 476 1.35 13.00 3.05
N ASP A 477 1.79 12.49 1.92
CA ASP A 477 3.18 12.59 1.46
C ASP A 477 3.55 14.05 1.12
N THR A 478 2.67 14.78 0.45
CA THR A 478 2.83 16.22 0.19
C THR A 478 2.90 17.01 1.51
N ALA A 479 2.02 16.70 2.48
CA ALA A 479 2.06 17.35 3.79
C ALA A 479 3.37 17.05 4.55
N ALA A 480 3.85 15.81 4.51
CA ALA A 480 5.12 15.44 5.13
C ALA A 480 6.33 16.11 4.47
N PHE A 481 6.32 16.27 3.15
CA PHE A 481 7.34 17.02 2.44
C PHE A 481 7.40 18.48 2.89
N ASN A 482 6.24 19.12 3.09
CA ASN A 482 6.15 20.53 3.47
C ASN A 482 6.40 20.78 4.97
N LYS A 483 6.04 19.84 5.87
CA LYS A 483 6.02 20.02 7.33
C LYS A 483 6.92 19.07 8.10
N GLY A 484 7.40 17.99 7.48
CA GLY A 484 8.09 16.88 8.16
C GLY A 484 7.11 15.95 8.90
N PHE A 485 7.54 14.71 9.09
CA PHE A 485 6.70 13.63 9.67
C PHE A 485 6.25 13.90 11.11
N HIS A 486 7.03 14.60 11.92
CA HIS A 486 6.76 14.82 13.34
C HIS A 486 5.78 15.97 13.61
N SER A 487 5.70 16.95 12.73
CA SER A 487 4.93 18.17 12.97
C SER A 487 3.64 18.26 12.16
N MET A 488 3.44 17.39 11.19
CA MET A 488 2.22 17.38 10.39
C MET A 488 1.00 16.91 11.19
N THR A 489 -0.13 17.53 10.91
CA THR A 489 -1.44 17.21 11.48
C THR A 489 -2.45 16.85 10.40
N ALA A 490 -3.66 16.41 10.77
CA ALA A 490 -4.74 16.17 9.82
C ALA A 490 -5.07 17.43 8.99
N SER A 491 -4.99 18.61 9.59
CA SER A 491 -5.19 19.88 8.86
C SER A 491 -4.18 20.08 7.74
N ASP A 492 -2.93 19.64 7.92
CA ASP A 492 -1.90 19.74 6.88
C ASP A 492 -2.19 18.79 5.72
N VAL A 493 -2.65 17.55 6.01
CA VAL A 493 -3.11 16.59 4.99
C VAL A 493 -4.27 17.18 4.19
N LEU A 494 -5.29 17.75 4.89
CA LEU A 494 -6.44 18.38 4.26
C LEU A 494 -6.04 19.56 3.36
N ASN A 495 -5.10 20.37 3.80
CA ASN A 495 -4.59 21.52 3.06
C ASN A 495 -3.67 21.13 1.89
N ALA A 496 -3.07 19.96 1.92
CA ALA A 496 -2.25 19.43 0.83
C ALA A 496 -3.10 18.89 -0.36
N ILE A 497 -4.39 18.59 -0.17
CA ILE A 497 -5.26 18.09 -1.26
C ILE A 497 -5.30 19.05 -2.45
N PRO A 498 -5.56 20.37 -2.29
CA PRO A 498 -5.56 21.29 -3.43
C PRO A 498 -4.20 21.40 -4.14
N GLU A 499 -3.10 21.34 -3.41
CA GLU A 499 -1.75 21.35 -3.96
C GLU A 499 -1.52 20.12 -4.85
N LEU A 500 -1.84 18.93 -4.34
CA LEU A 500 -1.78 17.67 -5.08
C LEU A 500 -2.65 17.72 -6.35
N LEU A 501 -3.90 18.17 -6.23
CA LEU A 501 -4.83 18.21 -7.37
C LEU A 501 -4.40 19.25 -8.43
N LYS A 502 -3.77 20.35 -8.02
CA LYS A 502 -3.20 21.33 -8.94
C LYS A 502 -2.08 20.72 -9.80
N GLU A 503 -1.16 19.98 -9.20
CA GLU A 503 -0.12 19.27 -9.93
C GLU A 503 -0.71 18.30 -10.98
N ILE A 504 -1.74 17.54 -10.57
CA ILE A 504 -2.40 16.54 -11.44
C ILE A 504 -3.14 17.19 -12.63
N THR A 505 -3.70 18.39 -12.46
CA THR A 505 -4.56 19.01 -13.48
C THR A 505 -3.82 19.94 -14.42
N LEU A 506 -2.56 20.26 -14.16
CA LEU A 506 -1.72 21.14 -14.99
C LEU A 506 -0.77 20.34 -15.91
N ASP A 507 -0.54 19.05 -15.63
CA ASP A 507 0.16 18.09 -16.48
C ASP A 507 -0.82 17.43 -17.48
#